data_4cc4661e40fdfbf5abd0df100a357ffd
#
_entry.id   4cc4661e40fdfbf5abd0df100a357ffd
#
_cell.length_a   1.000
_cell.length_b   1.000
_cell.length_c   1.000
_cell.angle_alpha   90.00
_cell.angle_beta   90.00
_cell.angle_gamma   90.00
#
_symmetry.space_group_name_H-M   'P 1'
#
loop_
_entity.id
_entity.type
_entity.pdbx_description
1 polymer ?
#
loop_
_entity_poly.entity_id
_entity_poly.type
_entity_poly.pdbx_seq_one_letter_code
_entity_poly.pdbx_strand_id
1 'polypeptide(L)'
;IRANMMKAYLNQQQEIKHQEAVITKLKQFNREKSIKRAESREKMLDKIEVLDKPTEVASEMRLTLEPSVESGNDVLTVTHLAKSFGTNCLFQDLDFDIKRGEKVALIGGNGTGKTTILKMVNHLVPKDAGTIALGSRVHIGYYDQEHQVLSLHKTIFEEISDAYPDLTNTKIRNVLAAFLFTGDDVFKKIEDLSGGERGRVSLAKLMLSDANFLLLDEPTNHLDITSRYPVQGYLGGCNPQLYRNRICCQS
;
A
#
# COMPACT_ATOMS: atom_id res chain seq x y z
N ILE A 1 8.62 -0.17 21.55
CA ILE A 1 9.09 -1.58 21.58
C ILE A 1 10.22 -1.78 20.56
N ARG A 2 10.07 -1.44 19.29
CA ARG A 2 11.06 -1.65 18.21
C ARG A 2 12.38 -0.91 18.42
N ALA A 3 12.34 0.37 18.82
CA ALA A 3 13.54 1.14 19.13
C ALA A 3 14.37 0.50 20.24
N ASN A 4 13.70 -0.11 21.23
CA ASN A 4 14.36 -0.84 22.30
C ASN A 4 14.98 -2.15 21.82
N MET A 5 14.31 -2.88 20.90
CA MET A 5 14.87 -4.10 20.28
C MET A 5 16.09 -3.79 19.41
N MET A 6 16.07 -2.74 18.60
CA MET A 6 17.22 -2.31 17.80
C MET A 6 18.37 -1.89 18.68
N LYS A 7 18.11 -1.17 19.77
CA LYS A 7 19.13 -0.78 20.74
C LYS A 7 19.74 -2.01 21.43
N ALA A 8 18.92 -2.99 21.81
CA ALA A 8 19.38 -4.24 22.40
C ALA A 8 20.27 -5.03 21.42
N TYR A 9 19.85 -5.15 20.16
CA TYR A 9 20.66 -5.78 19.10
C TYR A 9 22.00 -5.08 18.91
N LEU A 10 22.02 -3.75 18.76
CA LEU A 10 23.26 -3.00 18.57
C LEU A 10 24.20 -3.12 19.76
N ASN A 11 23.67 -3.07 20.99
CA ASN A 11 24.47 -3.26 22.20
C ASN A 11 25.08 -4.67 22.25
N GLN A 12 24.30 -5.71 21.89
CA GLN A 12 24.80 -7.08 21.86
C GLN A 12 25.91 -7.24 20.79
N GLN A 13 25.72 -6.67 19.59
CA GLN A 13 26.73 -6.72 18.54
C GLN A 13 28.03 -6.01 18.95
N GLN A 14 27.94 -4.88 19.64
CA GLN A 14 29.12 -4.19 20.18
C GLN A 14 29.84 -5.02 21.23
N GLU A 15 29.10 -5.68 22.13
CA GLU A 15 29.68 -6.54 23.16
C GLU A 15 30.35 -7.77 22.54
N ILE A 16 29.72 -8.46 21.58
CA ILE A 16 30.32 -9.58 20.85
C ILE A 16 31.65 -9.16 20.21
N LYS A 17 31.64 -8.05 19.46
CA LYS A 17 32.82 -7.52 18.79
C LYS A 17 33.95 -7.14 19.78
N HIS A 18 33.56 -6.60 20.93
CA HIS A 18 34.52 -6.28 21.99
C HIS A 18 35.15 -7.56 22.56
N GLN A 19 34.35 -8.58 22.85
CA GLN A 19 34.87 -9.86 23.37
C GLN A 19 35.75 -10.58 22.37
N GLU A 20 35.43 -10.58 21.09
CA GLU A 20 36.27 -11.11 20.01
C GLU A 20 37.61 -10.41 19.93
N ALA A 21 37.65 -9.07 20.05
CA ALA A 21 38.90 -8.30 20.08
C ALA A 21 39.76 -8.64 21.30
N VAL A 22 39.14 -8.85 22.46
CA VAL A 22 39.84 -9.25 23.68
C VAL A 22 40.40 -10.68 23.55
N ILE A 23 39.64 -11.62 23.00
CA ILE A 23 40.06 -13.00 22.72
C ILE A 23 41.29 -12.99 21.78
N THR A 24 41.21 -12.22 20.69
CA THR A 24 42.31 -12.08 19.72
C THR A 24 43.59 -11.57 20.39
N LYS A 25 43.49 -10.53 21.23
CA LYS A 25 44.61 -10.02 22.01
C LYS A 25 45.19 -11.04 22.98
N LEU A 26 44.33 -11.78 23.69
CA LEU A 26 44.80 -12.82 24.64
C LEU A 26 45.52 -13.96 23.93
N LYS A 27 45.08 -14.35 22.73
CA LYS A 27 45.78 -15.37 21.91
C LYS A 27 47.13 -14.90 21.39
N GLN A 28 47.27 -13.58 21.06
CA GLN A 28 48.57 -13.02 20.63
C GLN A 28 49.67 -13.08 21.69
N PHE A 29 49.33 -13.04 22.98
CA PHE A 29 50.30 -13.11 24.07
C PHE A 29 50.94 -14.50 24.29
N ASN A 30 50.46 -15.54 23.62
CA ASN A 30 50.97 -16.93 23.58
C ASN A 30 51.44 -17.50 24.94
N ARG A 31 50.84 -17.07 26.04
CA ARG A 31 51.09 -17.61 27.40
C ARG A 31 49.99 -18.54 27.77
N GLU A 32 50.28 -19.70 28.38
CA GLU A 32 49.32 -20.73 28.74
C GLU A 32 48.08 -20.20 29.52
N LYS A 33 48.31 -19.30 30.50
CA LYS A 33 47.24 -18.63 31.24
C LYS A 33 46.37 -17.72 30.36
N SER A 34 46.95 -17.08 29.34
CA SER A 34 46.21 -16.20 28.41
C SER A 34 45.37 -17.03 27.45
N ILE A 35 45.87 -18.17 26.99
CA ILE A 35 45.15 -19.10 26.11
C ILE A 35 43.94 -19.69 26.86
N LYS A 36 44.09 -20.18 28.08
CA LYS A 36 42.97 -20.69 28.90
C LYS A 36 41.90 -19.63 29.16
N ARG A 37 42.27 -18.36 29.32
CA ARG A 37 41.33 -17.24 29.46
C ARG A 37 40.61 -16.94 28.13
N ALA A 38 41.28 -17.05 26.99
CA ALA A 38 40.67 -16.88 25.68
C ALA A 38 39.64 -17.99 25.42
N GLU A 39 39.98 -19.26 25.65
CA GLU A 39 39.09 -20.41 25.50
C GLU A 39 37.83 -20.32 26.40
N SER A 40 38.00 -19.84 27.63
CA SER A 40 36.89 -19.64 28.54
C SER A 40 35.91 -18.57 28.01
N ARG A 41 36.44 -17.47 27.42
CA ARG A 41 35.60 -16.41 26.80
C ARG A 41 34.96 -16.87 25.51
N GLU A 42 35.61 -17.66 24.68
CA GLU A 42 35.02 -18.27 23.49
C GLU A 42 33.78 -19.14 23.86
N LYS A 43 33.96 -20.01 24.86
CA LYS A 43 32.85 -20.82 25.37
C LYS A 43 31.67 -20.00 25.93
N MET A 44 31.95 -18.79 26.43
CA MET A 44 30.89 -17.86 26.85
C MET A 44 30.20 -17.20 25.66
N LEU A 45 30.98 -16.82 24.62
CA LEU A 45 30.42 -16.26 23.37
C LEU A 45 29.55 -17.26 22.63
N ASP A 46 29.95 -18.53 22.54
CA ASP A 46 29.20 -19.62 21.89
C ASP A 46 27.84 -19.89 22.57
N LYS A 47 27.68 -19.50 23.84
CA LYS A 47 26.41 -19.64 24.58
C LYS A 47 25.48 -18.46 24.46
N ILE A 48 25.92 -17.37 23.84
CA ILE A 48 25.08 -16.19 23.66
C ILE A 48 24.10 -16.46 22.51
N GLU A 49 22.80 -16.47 22.80
CA GLU A 49 21.78 -16.44 21.76
C GLU A 49 21.89 -15.10 21.02
N VAL A 50 22.32 -15.17 19.77
CA VAL A 50 22.44 -13.96 18.92
C VAL A 50 21.04 -13.47 18.59
N LEU A 51 20.73 -12.23 18.98
CA LEU A 51 19.48 -11.59 18.62
C LEU A 51 19.44 -11.36 17.11
N ASP A 52 18.35 -11.75 16.48
CA ASP A 52 18.13 -11.43 15.07
C ASP A 52 18.04 -9.92 14.87
N LYS A 53 18.66 -9.43 13.81
CA LYS A 53 18.55 -8.02 13.43
C LYS A 53 17.05 -7.72 13.21
N PRO A 54 16.45 -6.78 13.98
CA PRO A 54 15.08 -6.38 13.72
C PRO A 54 14.98 -5.91 12.27
N THR A 55 14.15 -6.57 11.48
CA THR A 55 13.98 -6.27 10.04
C THR A 55 13.66 -4.78 9.90
N GLU A 56 14.48 -4.04 9.20
CA GLU A 56 14.16 -2.69 8.75
C GLU A 56 12.96 -2.85 7.81
N VAL A 57 11.79 -2.59 8.33
CA VAL A 57 10.66 -2.30 7.45
C VAL A 57 11.05 -1.00 6.78
N ALA A 58 11.22 -1.03 5.47
CA ALA A 58 11.40 0.17 4.69
C ALA A 58 10.29 1.14 5.10
N SER A 59 10.65 2.18 5.87
CA SER A 59 9.71 2.98 6.66
C SER A 59 8.95 3.99 5.82
N GLU A 60 9.27 4.12 4.54
CA GLU A 60 8.58 5.03 3.62
C GLU A 60 8.53 4.42 2.23
N MET A 61 7.34 3.98 1.85
CA MET A 61 7.03 3.69 0.46
C MET A 61 6.85 5.02 -0.28
N ARG A 62 7.85 5.43 -1.06
CA ARG A 62 7.74 6.56 -1.98
C ARG A 62 7.32 6.03 -3.36
N LEU A 63 6.04 6.07 -3.63
CA LEU A 63 5.48 5.77 -4.94
C LEU A 63 5.26 7.09 -5.69
N THR A 64 5.96 7.30 -6.78
CA THR A 64 5.66 8.39 -7.71
C THR A 64 4.76 7.82 -8.80
N LEU A 65 3.51 8.27 -8.85
CA LEU A 65 2.55 7.95 -9.89
C LEU A 65 2.68 8.98 -11.00
N GLU A 66 3.34 8.60 -12.07
CA GLU A 66 3.33 9.36 -13.31
C GLU A 66 2.40 8.64 -14.29
N PRO A 67 1.29 9.28 -14.71
CA PRO A 67 0.39 8.65 -15.68
C PRO A 67 1.11 8.50 -17.02
N SER A 68 0.98 7.34 -17.66
CA SER A 68 1.54 7.09 -18.99
C SER A 68 0.90 7.98 -20.07
N VAL A 69 -0.35 8.39 -19.85
CA VAL A 69 -1.13 9.26 -20.73
C VAL A 69 -1.77 10.37 -19.92
N GLU A 70 -1.56 11.62 -20.30
CA GLU A 70 -2.26 12.75 -19.69
C GLU A 70 -3.69 12.87 -20.22
N SER A 71 -4.66 13.02 -19.31
CA SER A 71 -6.06 13.32 -19.64
C SER A 71 -6.22 14.76 -20.13
N GLY A 72 -7.37 15.07 -20.72
CA GLY A 72 -7.82 16.44 -20.90
C GLY A 72 -7.94 17.19 -19.56
N ASN A 73 -8.23 18.49 -19.62
CA ASN A 73 -8.41 19.30 -18.42
C ASN A 73 -9.66 18.92 -17.63
N ASP A 74 -10.78 18.67 -18.35
CA ASP A 74 -12.00 18.17 -17.76
C ASP A 74 -11.92 16.65 -17.70
N VAL A 75 -12.00 16.08 -16.50
CA VAL A 75 -11.85 14.64 -16.26
C VAL A 75 -13.20 13.96 -16.08
N LEU A 76 -14.08 14.56 -15.30
CA LEU A 76 -15.42 14.04 -15.05
C LEU A 76 -16.39 15.20 -14.89
N THR A 77 -17.55 15.08 -15.57
CA THR A 77 -18.69 15.99 -15.38
C THR A 77 -19.93 15.16 -15.08
N VAL A 78 -20.58 15.48 -13.97
CA VAL A 78 -21.82 14.85 -13.53
C VAL A 78 -22.90 15.90 -13.41
N THR A 79 -24.07 15.66 -14.03
CA THR A 79 -25.18 16.60 -14.00
C THR A 79 -26.50 15.87 -13.72
N HIS A 80 -27.28 16.44 -12.78
CA HIS A 80 -28.61 15.97 -12.35
C HIS A 80 -28.65 14.48 -12.02
N LEU A 81 -27.53 13.95 -11.45
CA LEU A 81 -27.42 12.52 -11.17
C LEU A 81 -28.39 12.12 -10.05
N ALA A 82 -29.14 11.04 -10.30
CA ALA A 82 -30.07 10.48 -9.32
C ALA A 82 -29.94 8.96 -9.26
N LYS A 83 -30.14 8.41 -8.05
CA LYS A 83 -30.17 6.98 -7.81
C LYS A 83 -31.06 6.61 -6.64
N SER A 84 -31.91 5.60 -6.87
CA SER A 84 -32.78 4.99 -5.86
C SER A 84 -32.68 3.47 -5.93
N PHE A 85 -32.88 2.80 -4.82
CA PHE A 85 -33.07 1.35 -4.75
C PHE A 85 -34.42 1.04 -4.10
N GLY A 86 -35.38 0.59 -4.90
CA GLY A 86 -36.76 0.44 -4.47
C GLY A 86 -37.33 1.77 -3.97
N THR A 87 -37.77 1.83 -2.73
CA THR A 87 -38.31 3.04 -2.09
C THR A 87 -37.24 3.93 -1.46
N ASN A 88 -35.98 3.46 -1.39
CA ASN A 88 -34.91 4.21 -0.77
C ASN A 88 -34.21 5.09 -1.82
N CYS A 89 -34.40 6.40 -1.74
CA CYS A 89 -33.69 7.38 -2.56
C CYS A 89 -32.34 7.68 -1.90
N LEU A 90 -31.23 7.39 -2.60
CA LEU A 90 -29.89 7.67 -2.11
C LEU A 90 -29.50 9.15 -2.31
N PHE A 91 -29.76 9.66 -3.51
CA PHE A 91 -29.52 11.07 -3.87
C PHE A 91 -30.32 11.44 -5.12
N GLN A 92 -30.58 12.74 -5.23
CA GLN A 92 -31.25 13.36 -6.38
C GLN A 92 -30.52 14.64 -6.73
N ASP A 93 -30.53 14.97 -8.03
CA ASP A 93 -30.02 16.23 -8.54
C ASP A 93 -28.58 16.56 -8.13
N LEU A 94 -27.70 15.55 -8.19
CA LEU A 94 -26.31 15.70 -7.80
C LEU A 94 -25.48 16.19 -8.98
N ASP A 95 -24.87 17.38 -8.84
CA ASP A 95 -24.01 18.03 -9.82
C ASP A 95 -22.60 18.21 -9.27
N PHE A 96 -21.59 17.81 -10.05
CA PHE A 96 -20.19 18.12 -9.77
C PHE A 96 -19.31 17.91 -11.00
N ASP A 97 -18.16 18.58 -11.02
CA ASP A 97 -17.10 18.39 -11.99
C ASP A 97 -15.75 18.13 -11.32
N ILE A 98 -14.90 17.38 -11.99
CA ILE A 98 -13.52 17.11 -11.57
C ILE A 98 -12.58 17.45 -12.71
N LYS A 99 -11.56 18.24 -12.40
CA LYS A 99 -10.52 18.65 -13.35
C LYS A 99 -9.22 17.90 -13.08
N ARG A 100 -8.36 17.87 -14.08
CA ARG A 100 -7.05 17.25 -13.98
C ARG A 100 -6.25 17.81 -12.80
N GLY A 101 -5.67 16.92 -12.02
CA GLY A 101 -4.89 17.24 -10.82
C GLY A 101 -5.71 17.55 -9.58
N GLU A 102 -7.05 17.58 -9.66
CA GLU A 102 -7.89 17.73 -8.48
C GLU A 102 -7.98 16.44 -7.68
N LYS A 103 -8.09 16.60 -6.36
CA LYS A 103 -8.36 15.53 -5.42
C LYS A 103 -9.70 15.81 -4.75
N VAL A 104 -10.67 14.93 -4.98
CA VAL A 104 -12.04 15.07 -4.51
C VAL A 104 -12.34 13.96 -3.50
N ALA A 105 -12.93 14.31 -2.35
CA ALA A 105 -13.38 13.35 -1.35
C ALA A 105 -14.90 13.34 -1.26
N LEU A 106 -15.50 12.15 -1.37
CA LEU A 106 -16.91 11.90 -1.08
C LEU A 106 -17.05 11.68 0.43
N ILE A 107 -17.77 12.57 1.11
CA ILE A 107 -17.96 12.53 2.55
C ILE A 107 -19.44 12.33 2.86
N GLY A 108 -19.74 11.41 3.78
CA GLY A 108 -21.10 11.13 4.21
C GLY A 108 -21.15 9.91 5.13
N GLY A 109 -22.26 9.67 5.80
CA GLY A 109 -22.49 8.50 6.63
C GLY A 109 -22.45 7.19 5.84
N ASN A 110 -22.53 6.05 6.52
CA ASN A 110 -22.67 4.77 5.86
C ASN A 110 -24.04 4.66 5.22
N GLY A 111 -24.11 4.07 4.00
CA GLY A 111 -25.37 3.92 3.27
C GLY A 111 -25.82 5.15 2.47
N THR A 112 -25.11 6.29 2.51
CA THR A 112 -25.48 7.52 1.76
C THR A 112 -25.19 7.45 0.25
N GLY A 113 -24.68 6.32 -0.26
CA GLY A 113 -24.47 6.12 -1.70
C GLY A 113 -23.07 6.45 -2.21
N LYS A 114 -22.05 6.67 -1.34
CA LYS A 114 -20.66 6.96 -1.76
C LYS A 114 -20.11 5.90 -2.73
N THR A 115 -20.12 4.63 -2.32
CA THR A 115 -19.75 3.48 -3.16
C THR A 115 -20.58 3.41 -4.43
N THR A 116 -21.89 3.71 -4.35
CA THR A 116 -22.77 3.71 -5.49
C THR A 116 -22.38 4.76 -6.53
N ILE A 117 -22.02 5.98 -6.11
CA ILE A 117 -21.51 7.02 -7.00
C ILE A 117 -20.24 6.54 -7.72
N LEU A 118 -19.25 5.98 -6.97
CA LEU A 118 -18.02 5.47 -7.57
C LEU A 118 -18.30 4.35 -8.58
N LYS A 119 -19.19 3.40 -8.22
CA LYS A 119 -19.63 2.30 -9.12
C LYS A 119 -20.37 2.82 -10.36
N MET A 120 -21.15 3.90 -10.25
CA MET A 120 -21.83 4.52 -11.38
C MET A 120 -20.87 5.24 -12.31
N VAL A 121 -19.88 5.97 -11.77
CA VAL A 121 -18.81 6.60 -12.56
C VAL A 121 -17.99 5.56 -13.30
N ASN A 122 -17.77 4.39 -12.69
CA ASN A 122 -17.10 3.25 -13.34
C ASN A 122 -18.04 2.35 -14.17
N HIS A 123 -19.27 2.79 -14.45
CA HIS A 123 -20.28 2.08 -15.26
C HIS A 123 -20.67 0.67 -14.72
N LEU A 124 -20.40 0.37 -13.46
CA LEU A 124 -20.76 -0.90 -12.81
C LEU A 124 -22.22 -0.92 -12.34
N VAL A 125 -22.79 0.24 -12.04
CA VAL A 125 -24.19 0.40 -11.62
C VAL A 125 -24.87 1.41 -12.54
N PRO A 126 -26.07 1.10 -13.09
CA PRO A 126 -26.81 2.05 -13.91
C PRO A 126 -27.36 3.20 -13.07
N LYS A 127 -27.36 4.39 -13.66
CA LYS A 127 -28.02 5.58 -13.12
C LYS A 127 -29.52 5.55 -13.42
N ASP A 128 -30.32 6.21 -12.58
CA ASP A 128 -31.76 6.35 -12.81
C ASP A 128 -32.05 7.63 -13.60
N ALA A 129 -31.31 8.72 -13.35
CA ALA A 129 -31.40 9.97 -14.11
C ALA A 129 -30.05 10.70 -14.14
N GLY A 130 -29.99 11.75 -14.95
CA GLY A 130 -28.81 12.58 -15.09
C GLY A 130 -27.78 12.07 -16.10
N THR A 131 -26.62 12.73 -16.17
CA THR A 131 -25.52 12.37 -17.07
C THR A 131 -24.19 12.24 -16.31
N ILE A 132 -23.36 11.29 -16.76
CA ILE A 132 -21.96 11.12 -16.35
C ILE A 132 -21.15 11.16 -17.63
N ALA A 133 -20.29 12.16 -17.78
CA ALA A 133 -19.44 12.35 -18.94
C ALA A 133 -17.96 12.34 -18.51
N LEU A 134 -17.19 11.41 -19.09
CA LEU A 134 -15.75 11.37 -18.92
C LEU A 134 -15.09 12.27 -19.96
N GLY A 135 -14.03 12.95 -19.56
CA GLY A 135 -13.23 13.78 -20.45
C GLY A 135 -12.40 12.96 -21.45
N SER A 136 -11.70 13.67 -22.34
CA SER A 136 -10.88 13.04 -23.35
C SER A 136 -9.66 12.33 -22.72
N ARG A 137 -9.35 11.13 -23.20
CA ARG A 137 -8.20 10.31 -22.75
C ARG A 137 -8.22 10.01 -21.26
N VAL A 138 -9.41 9.93 -20.65
CA VAL A 138 -9.57 9.51 -19.25
C VAL A 138 -9.62 7.99 -19.18
N HIS A 139 -8.69 7.41 -18.43
CA HIS A 139 -8.62 6.00 -18.11
C HIS A 139 -8.87 5.80 -16.62
N ILE A 140 -10.00 5.17 -16.28
CA ILE A 140 -10.40 4.96 -14.88
C ILE A 140 -9.65 3.77 -14.31
N GLY A 141 -9.08 3.97 -13.12
CA GLY A 141 -8.64 2.89 -12.24
C GLY A 141 -9.52 2.84 -11.00
N TYR A 142 -10.19 1.72 -10.77
CA TYR A 142 -11.09 1.55 -9.65
C TYR A 142 -10.52 0.58 -8.60
N TYR A 143 -10.39 1.07 -7.38
CA TYR A 143 -10.05 0.26 -6.22
C TYR A 143 -11.32 -0.07 -5.45
N ASP A 144 -11.75 -1.34 -5.51
CA ASP A 144 -12.94 -1.84 -4.83
C ASP A 144 -12.58 -2.31 -3.41
N GLN A 145 -13.43 -1.98 -2.46
CA GLN A 145 -13.32 -2.41 -1.06
C GLN A 145 -13.30 -3.94 -0.92
N GLU A 146 -14.02 -4.67 -1.77
CA GLU A 146 -14.15 -6.13 -1.69
C GLU A 146 -13.03 -6.89 -2.39
N HIS A 147 -12.07 -6.19 -3.04
CA HIS A 147 -10.93 -6.78 -3.77
C HIS A 147 -11.32 -7.91 -4.74
N GLN A 148 -12.53 -7.84 -5.32
CA GLN A 148 -13.11 -8.90 -6.17
C GLN A 148 -12.34 -9.14 -7.47
N VAL A 149 -11.34 -8.31 -7.77
CA VAL A 149 -10.58 -8.34 -9.03
C VAL A 149 -9.39 -9.30 -8.98
N LEU A 150 -9.12 -9.95 -7.83
CA LEU A 150 -7.97 -10.84 -7.65
C LEU A 150 -8.36 -12.31 -7.82
N SER A 151 -7.55 -13.05 -8.58
CA SER A 151 -7.71 -14.50 -8.80
C SER A 151 -7.10 -15.28 -7.63
N LEU A 152 -7.93 -15.80 -6.74
CA LEU A 152 -7.52 -16.43 -5.48
C LEU A 152 -6.48 -17.55 -5.64
N HIS A 153 -6.55 -18.32 -6.75
CA HIS A 153 -5.69 -19.49 -6.97
C HIS A 153 -4.31 -19.15 -7.52
N LYS A 154 -4.08 -17.91 -7.98
CA LYS A 154 -2.79 -17.44 -8.48
C LYS A 154 -1.88 -16.98 -7.36
N THR A 155 -0.58 -17.01 -7.61
CA THR A 155 0.39 -16.31 -6.79
C THR A 155 0.31 -14.81 -7.02
N ILE A 156 0.84 -14.00 -6.08
CA ILE A 156 0.91 -12.54 -6.24
C ILE A 156 1.65 -12.18 -7.53
N PHE A 157 2.75 -12.87 -7.83
CA PHE A 157 3.55 -12.63 -9.01
C PHE A 157 2.77 -12.95 -10.29
N GLU A 158 2.12 -14.12 -10.38
CA GLU A 158 1.31 -14.52 -11.51
C GLU A 158 0.14 -13.56 -11.76
N GLU A 159 -0.54 -13.12 -10.72
CA GLU A 159 -1.66 -12.17 -10.82
C GLU A 159 -1.24 -10.87 -11.51
N ILE A 160 -0.05 -10.36 -11.18
CA ILE A 160 0.47 -9.13 -11.80
C ILE A 160 1.04 -9.40 -13.19
N SER A 161 1.79 -10.50 -13.37
CA SER A 161 2.41 -10.85 -14.64
C SER A 161 1.37 -11.12 -15.73
N ASP A 162 0.29 -11.82 -15.40
CA ASP A 162 -0.79 -12.11 -16.36
C ASP A 162 -1.61 -10.88 -16.71
N ALA A 163 -1.78 -9.94 -15.75
CA ALA A 163 -2.46 -8.69 -16.01
C ALA A 163 -1.63 -7.72 -16.88
N TYR A 164 -0.31 -7.81 -16.81
CA TYR A 164 0.63 -6.90 -17.48
C TYR A 164 1.78 -7.67 -18.15
N PRO A 165 1.53 -8.42 -19.22
CA PRO A 165 2.52 -9.29 -19.86
C PRO A 165 3.71 -8.54 -20.46
N ASP A 166 3.56 -7.26 -20.77
CA ASP A 166 4.62 -6.40 -21.32
C ASP A 166 5.63 -5.92 -20.26
N LEU A 167 5.34 -6.17 -18.97
CA LEU A 167 6.23 -5.75 -17.91
C LEU A 167 7.34 -6.80 -17.67
N THR A 168 8.55 -6.31 -17.46
CA THR A 168 9.67 -7.17 -17.06
C THR A 168 9.49 -7.68 -15.63
N ASN A 169 9.96 -8.91 -15.35
CA ASN A 169 9.93 -9.50 -14.02
C ASN A 169 10.58 -8.61 -12.97
N THR A 170 11.62 -7.87 -13.34
CA THR A 170 12.31 -6.93 -12.45
C THR A 170 11.40 -5.77 -12.06
N LYS A 171 10.63 -5.21 -13.02
CA LYS A 171 9.70 -4.11 -12.74
C LYS A 171 8.56 -4.57 -11.83
N ILE A 172 7.99 -5.76 -12.09
CA ILE A 172 6.96 -6.38 -11.25
C ILE A 172 7.47 -6.55 -9.81
N ARG A 173 8.65 -7.16 -9.63
CA ARG A 173 9.26 -7.37 -8.31
C ARG A 173 9.56 -6.06 -7.58
N ASN A 174 10.02 -5.04 -8.29
CA ASN A 174 10.29 -3.73 -7.69
C ASN A 174 9.01 -3.07 -7.17
N VAL A 175 7.91 -3.13 -7.94
CA VAL A 175 6.61 -2.62 -7.50
C VAL A 175 6.11 -3.43 -6.30
N LEU A 176 6.12 -4.76 -6.37
CA LEU A 176 5.70 -5.61 -5.26
C LEU A 176 6.52 -5.37 -3.99
N ALA A 177 7.83 -5.16 -4.12
CA ALA A 177 8.70 -4.80 -2.98
C ALA A 177 8.31 -3.45 -2.36
N ALA A 178 7.89 -2.47 -3.17
CA ALA A 178 7.37 -1.20 -2.68
C ALA A 178 6.08 -1.40 -1.87
N PHE A 179 5.29 -2.45 -2.15
CA PHE A 179 4.13 -2.86 -1.37
C PHE A 179 4.43 -3.89 -0.28
N LEU A 180 5.70 -4.02 0.10
CA LEU A 180 6.19 -4.89 1.18
C LEU A 180 6.12 -6.41 0.88
N PHE A 181 6.03 -6.79 -0.38
CA PHE A 181 6.18 -8.18 -0.80
C PHE A 181 7.60 -8.41 -1.32
N THR A 182 8.46 -9.01 -0.49
CA THR A 182 9.89 -9.18 -0.79
C THR A 182 10.29 -10.67 -0.82
N GLY A 183 11.36 -10.98 -1.53
CA GLY A 183 11.89 -12.34 -1.60
C GLY A 183 10.85 -13.34 -2.09
N ASP A 184 10.55 -14.35 -1.27
CA ASP A 184 9.62 -15.44 -1.58
C ASP A 184 8.15 -15.07 -1.34
N ASP A 185 7.85 -13.95 -0.68
CA ASP A 185 6.47 -13.51 -0.45
C ASP A 185 5.69 -13.35 -1.75
N VAL A 186 6.34 -12.99 -2.85
CA VAL A 186 5.71 -12.79 -4.16
C VAL A 186 5.11 -14.10 -4.74
N PHE A 187 5.52 -15.26 -4.23
CA PHE A 187 5.03 -16.56 -4.66
C PHE A 187 3.92 -17.12 -3.75
N LYS A 188 3.53 -16.38 -2.69
CA LYS A 188 2.35 -16.74 -1.90
C LYS A 188 1.10 -16.67 -2.75
N LYS A 189 0.18 -17.60 -2.54
CA LYS A 189 -1.12 -17.56 -3.19
C LYS A 189 -1.99 -16.47 -2.61
N ILE A 190 -2.84 -15.86 -3.44
CA ILE A 190 -3.75 -14.79 -3.02
C ILE A 190 -4.77 -15.29 -2.00
N GLU A 191 -5.18 -16.56 -2.07
CA GLU A 191 -6.08 -17.17 -1.09
C GLU A 191 -5.50 -17.21 0.33
N ASP A 192 -4.17 -17.30 0.47
CA ASP A 192 -3.47 -17.38 1.77
C ASP A 192 -3.21 -15.99 2.39
N LEU A 193 -3.51 -14.91 1.66
CA LEU A 193 -3.26 -13.55 2.11
C LEU A 193 -4.35 -13.04 3.04
N SER A 194 -3.96 -12.24 4.03
CA SER A 194 -4.87 -11.44 4.83
C SER A 194 -5.59 -10.38 3.98
N GLY A 195 -6.70 -9.83 4.47
CA GLY A 195 -7.43 -8.76 3.79
C GLY A 195 -6.55 -7.55 3.48
N GLY A 196 -5.67 -7.15 4.41
CA GLY A 196 -4.73 -6.06 4.21
C GLY A 196 -3.66 -6.36 3.15
N GLU A 197 -3.19 -7.60 3.07
CA GLU A 197 -2.25 -8.02 2.02
C GLU A 197 -2.92 -8.05 0.65
N ARG A 198 -4.14 -8.57 0.54
CA ARG A 198 -4.92 -8.50 -0.71
C ARG A 198 -5.14 -7.06 -1.16
N GLY A 199 -5.45 -6.15 -0.22
CA GLY A 199 -5.54 -4.72 -0.50
C GLY A 199 -4.26 -4.14 -1.09
N ARG A 200 -3.09 -4.51 -0.55
CA ARG A 200 -1.80 -4.08 -1.10
C ARG A 200 -1.54 -4.64 -2.51
N VAL A 201 -1.91 -5.90 -2.78
CA VAL A 201 -1.81 -6.49 -4.13
C VAL A 201 -2.73 -5.77 -5.11
N SER A 202 -3.98 -5.48 -4.73
CA SER A 202 -4.91 -4.70 -5.56
C SER A 202 -4.39 -3.30 -5.87
N LEU A 203 -3.80 -2.62 -4.88
CA LEU A 203 -3.17 -1.32 -5.09
C LEU A 203 -1.93 -1.42 -6.00
N ALA A 204 -1.09 -2.45 -5.83
CA ALA A 204 0.05 -2.67 -6.71
C ALA A 204 -0.39 -2.90 -8.16
N LYS A 205 -1.46 -3.68 -8.36
CA LYS A 205 -2.07 -3.90 -9.67
C LYS A 205 -2.60 -2.61 -10.28
N LEU A 206 -3.32 -1.81 -9.49
CA LEU A 206 -3.82 -0.51 -9.93
C LEU A 206 -2.70 0.47 -10.32
N MET A 207 -1.58 0.44 -9.59
CA MET A 207 -0.41 1.28 -9.85
C MET A 207 0.31 0.97 -11.16
N LEU A 208 0.18 -0.26 -11.64
CA LEU A 208 0.77 -0.71 -12.89
C LEU A 208 -0.15 -0.48 -14.09
N SER A 209 -1.41 -0.11 -13.85
CA SER A 209 -2.38 0.20 -14.91
C SER A 209 -2.09 1.56 -15.55
N ASP A 210 -2.59 1.77 -16.76
CA ASP A 210 -2.52 3.05 -17.48
C ASP A 210 -3.56 4.08 -16.98
N ALA A 211 -4.12 3.84 -15.77
CA ALA A 211 -5.12 4.72 -15.20
C ALA A 211 -4.54 6.09 -14.86
N ASN A 212 -5.23 7.14 -15.29
CA ASN A 212 -4.92 8.53 -14.97
C ASN A 212 -6.03 9.21 -14.13
N PHE A 213 -7.13 8.49 -13.88
CA PHE A 213 -8.20 8.90 -12.96
C PHE A 213 -8.49 7.76 -11.97
N LEU A 214 -8.14 7.96 -10.70
CA LEU A 214 -8.28 6.94 -9.66
C LEU A 214 -9.54 7.14 -8.83
N LEU A 215 -10.37 6.10 -8.78
CA LEU A 215 -11.53 5.99 -7.90
C LEU A 215 -11.16 5.04 -6.74
N LEU A 216 -11.10 5.55 -5.52
CA LEU A 216 -10.70 4.77 -4.34
C LEU A 216 -11.89 4.66 -3.38
N ASP A 217 -12.43 3.44 -3.21
CA ASP A 217 -13.52 3.16 -2.28
C ASP A 217 -12.94 2.63 -0.97
N GLU A 218 -13.03 3.44 0.09
CA GLU A 218 -12.54 3.14 1.45
C GLU A 218 -11.13 2.52 1.50
N PRO A 219 -10.12 3.13 0.86
CA PRO A 219 -8.80 2.49 0.65
C PRO A 219 -8.04 2.22 1.94
N THR A 220 -8.51 2.73 3.07
CA THR A 220 -7.84 2.57 4.38
C THR A 220 -8.45 1.49 5.26
N ASN A 221 -9.60 0.93 4.93
CA ASN A 221 -10.33 0.01 5.81
C ASN A 221 -9.60 -1.32 6.06
N HIS A 222 -8.87 -1.81 5.05
CA HIS A 222 -8.15 -3.10 5.12
C HIS A 222 -6.64 -2.95 5.21
N LEU A 223 -6.13 -1.71 5.29
CA LEU A 223 -4.72 -1.47 5.49
C LEU A 223 -4.42 -1.38 6.99
N ASP A 224 -3.45 -2.15 7.47
CA ASP A 224 -2.93 -2.00 8.82
C ASP A 224 -2.27 -0.61 9.00
N ILE A 225 -1.96 -0.26 10.25
CA ILE A 225 -1.40 1.07 10.56
C ILE A 225 -0.10 1.32 9.77
N THR A 226 0.71 0.29 9.55
CA THR A 226 1.97 0.38 8.79
C THR A 226 1.74 0.55 7.30
N SER A 227 0.68 -0.02 6.76
CA SER A 227 0.32 0.06 5.34
C SER A 227 -0.50 1.31 4.98
N ARG A 228 -1.08 2.01 5.96
CA ARG A 228 -1.89 3.24 5.73
C ARG A 228 -1.05 4.44 5.29
N TYR A 229 0.20 4.54 5.74
CA TYR A 229 1.06 5.68 5.44
C TYR A 229 1.28 5.95 3.94
N PRO A 230 1.50 4.92 3.08
CA PRO A 230 1.70 5.15 1.66
C PRO A 230 0.47 5.75 0.98
N VAL A 231 -0.72 5.23 1.32
CA VAL A 231 -1.99 5.71 0.74
C VAL A 231 -2.31 7.13 1.21
N GLN A 232 -2.04 7.44 2.50
CA GLN A 232 -2.21 8.79 3.03
C GLN A 232 -1.24 9.79 2.41
N GLY A 233 -0.01 9.40 2.09
CA GLY A 233 0.95 10.22 1.35
C GLY A 233 0.44 10.63 -0.03
N TYR A 234 -0.32 9.75 -0.71
CA TYR A 234 -0.95 10.02 -2.01
C TYR A 234 -2.23 10.85 -1.90
N LEU A 235 -3.03 10.60 -0.86
CA LEU A 235 -4.22 11.40 -0.60
C LEU A 235 -3.86 12.81 -0.11
N GLY A 236 -2.55 13.13 -0.05
CA GLY A 236 -1.99 14.39 0.45
C GLY A 236 -2.34 14.56 1.91
N GLY A 237 -1.35 14.72 2.80
CA GLY A 237 -1.62 14.98 4.21
C GLY A 237 -2.79 15.95 4.31
N CYS A 238 -3.82 15.56 5.06
CA CYS A 238 -5.06 16.31 5.19
C CYS A 238 -4.79 17.73 5.67
N ASN A 239 -4.43 18.60 4.75
CA ASN A 239 -4.49 20.03 5.00
C ASN A 239 -5.95 20.44 4.73
N PRO A 240 -6.71 20.82 5.76
CA PRO A 240 -8.13 21.18 5.61
C PRO A 240 -8.38 22.29 4.59
N GLN A 241 -7.33 23.03 4.20
CA GLN A 241 -7.42 24.12 3.23
C GLN A 241 -7.38 23.66 1.75
N LEU A 242 -7.07 22.39 1.45
CA LEU A 242 -6.98 21.87 0.09
C LEU A 242 -8.27 21.21 -0.42
N TYR A 243 -9.28 21.05 0.42
CA TYR A 243 -10.59 20.51 -0.01
C TYR A 243 -11.48 21.64 -0.53
N ARG A 244 -11.29 22.04 -1.79
CA ARG A 244 -12.17 23.02 -2.42
C ARG A 244 -13.55 22.48 -2.77
N ASN A 245 -13.70 21.17 -3.00
CA ASN A 245 -14.98 20.57 -3.35
C ASN A 245 -15.31 19.39 -2.41
N ARG A 246 -16.09 19.67 -1.36
CA ARG A 246 -16.72 18.64 -0.56
C ARG A 246 -18.08 18.31 -1.19
N ILE A 247 -18.22 17.13 -1.73
CA ILE A 247 -19.53 16.61 -2.13
C ILE A 247 -20.12 16.00 -0.87
N CYS A 248 -21.14 16.65 -0.30
CA CYS A 248 -21.91 16.11 0.82
C CYS A 248 -23.11 15.38 0.26
N CYS A 249 -23.17 14.06 0.42
CA CYS A 249 -24.42 13.32 0.25
C CYS A 249 -25.26 13.59 1.50
N GLN A 250 -26.29 14.39 1.39
CA GLN A 250 -27.29 14.58 2.45
C GLN A 250 -28.25 13.40 2.42
N SER A 251 -28.45 12.79 3.59
CA SER A 251 -29.49 11.79 3.85
C SER A 251 -30.85 12.44 4.00
#